data_e98a310570ccda862ed8d5fb4e8b8452
#
_entry.id   e98a310570ccda862ed8d5fb4e8b8452
#
_cell.length_a   1.000
_cell.length_b   1.000
_cell.length_c   1.000
_cell.angle_alpha   90.00
_cell.angle_beta   90.00
_cell.angle_gamma   90.00
#
_symmetry.space_group_name_H-M   'P 1'
#
loop_
_entity.id
_entity.type
_entity.pdbx_description
1 polymer ?
#
loop_
_entity_poly.entity_id
_entity_poly.type
_entity_poly.pdbx_seq_one_letter_code
_entity_poly.pdbx_strand_id
1 'polypeptide(L)'
;MTGTAPLPRVAVVGAGAAGTLTAVQLLRQADRRGVRCVVELLDPAPLPGRGAAYRTTDPRHLLNVPAGRMSALPEDPEHFTRWLTARAGGTYRPGDFVPRALYGRYLGELLAGTAQRYRAARLVHHHDRVVDLAAGPARQVLRFASGAHRGVDAAVLALGPLPPAPAWVPAGLRADARFVRDPWAAGALERVPEHGDVLLVGTGLTMADVAVAVDRAGRTVHALSRTGLLPERHRPDPLPPVDPPVLDGPGDLAGLRRAVLHHLATTRRRCGDWRPALDGLRPVTAALWGRLSPADRARFLRDGLRAWEVHRHRLAPETAARLDALRAAGRLTVRAGEVLDAAPADGGLRVRLTGGRELRVATVIDCTGAPLDPRTVPDPLLGALLARGAARPGPGGAGLDTSSDGRLLPAGGRPGAPLWTLGAARRGNLLESTAVPEIRCQAADVAAAVLRSLPGRERPVPTPRRSAVDHAIAPGAPR
;
A
#
# COMPACT_ATOMS: atom_id res chain seq x y z
N MET A 1 -35.31 27.80 20.02
CA MET A 1 -34.89 26.43 19.60
C MET A 1 -33.47 26.56 19.03
N THR A 2 -32.47 26.32 19.83
CA THR A 2 -31.07 26.31 19.40
C THR A 2 -30.86 25.03 18.57
N GLY A 3 -30.97 25.16 17.24
CA GLY A 3 -30.68 24.07 16.31
C GLY A 3 -29.24 23.65 16.48
N THR A 4 -28.99 22.46 17.00
CA THR A 4 -27.66 21.85 17.05
C THR A 4 -27.10 21.80 15.63
N ALA A 5 -25.99 22.52 15.38
CA ALA A 5 -25.31 22.48 14.08
C ALA A 5 -25.04 21.02 13.66
N PRO A 6 -25.23 20.68 12.39
CA PRO A 6 -25.00 19.31 11.93
C PRO A 6 -23.56 18.87 12.20
N LEU A 7 -23.38 17.63 12.65
CA LEU A 7 -22.05 17.08 12.93
C LEU A 7 -21.16 17.11 11.68
N PRO A 8 -19.89 17.47 11.81
CA PRO A 8 -18.92 17.37 10.74
C PRO A 8 -18.85 15.96 10.16
N ARG A 9 -18.68 15.86 8.85
CA ARG A 9 -18.59 14.59 8.09
C ARG A 9 -17.19 14.40 7.52
N VAL A 10 -16.60 13.24 7.82
CA VAL A 10 -15.30 12.83 7.27
C VAL A 10 -15.52 11.65 6.36
N ALA A 11 -15.24 11.81 5.08
CA ALA A 11 -15.27 10.70 4.13
C ALA A 11 -13.94 9.94 4.13
N VAL A 12 -14.02 8.61 4.15
CA VAL A 12 -12.88 7.70 3.89
C VAL A 12 -13.22 6.91 2.64
N VAL A 13 -12.57 7.23 1.52
CA VAL A 13 -12.82 6.62 0.21
C VAL A 13 -11.94 5.40 0.04
N GLY A 14 -12.56 4.23 0.03
CA GLY A 14 -11.92 2.91 0.06
C GLY A 14 -11.98 2.27 1.45
N ALA A 15 -12.51 1.05 1.56
CA ALA A 15 -12.59 0.26 2.79
C ALA A 15 -11.59 -0.91 2.82
N GLY A 16 -10.52 -0.87 2.02
CA GLY A 16 -9.39 -1.79 2.16
C GLY A 16 -8.64 -1.57 3.47
N ALA A 17 -7.45 -2.15 3.62
CA ALA A 17 -6.66 -2.02 4.85
C ALA A 17 -6.41 -0.56 5.26
N ALA A 18 -5.99 0.28 4.32
CA ALA A 18 -5.69 1.69 4.60
C ALA A 18 -6.92 2.46 5.11
N GLY A 19 -8.07 2.32 4.43
CA GLY A 19 -9.31 2.99 4.85
C GLY A 19 -9.86 2.46 6.16
N THR A 20 -9.83 1.15 6.35
CA THR A 20 -10.24 0.52 7.61
C THR A 20 -9.38 1.01 8.79
N LEU A 21 -8.05 1.05 8.63
CA LEU A 21 -7.14 1.58 9.65
C LEU A 21 -7.37 3.07 9.92
N THR A 22 -7.65 3.86 8.88
CA THR A 22 -7.99 5.28 9.01
C THR A 22 -9.30 5.46 9.78
N ALA A 23 -10.35 4.69 9.46
CA ALA A 23 -11.63 4.73 10.18
C ALA A 23 -11.44 4.34 11.65
N VAL A 24 -10.69 3.27 11.94
CA VAL A 24 -10.33 2.88 13.32
C VAL A 24 -9.65 4.02 14.06
N GLN A 25 -8.68 4.68 13.46
CA GLN A 25 -7.96 5.78 14.09
C GLN A 25 -8.82 7.04 14.25
N LEU A 26 -9.69 7.37 13.30
CA LEU A 26 -10.64 8.47 13.42
C LEU A 26 -11.59 8.25 14.60
N LEU A 27 -12.20 7.06 14.73
CA LEU A 27 -13.09 6.72 15.83
C LEU A 27 -12.40 6.83 17.20
N ARG A 28 -11.22 6.22 17.33
CA ARG A 28 -10.42 6.20 18.58
C ARG A 28 -9.93 7.59 18.97
N GLN A 29 -9.43 8.36 18.02
CA GLN A 29 -8.89 9.69 18.28
C GLN A 29 -9.98 10.74 18.48
N ALA A 30 -11.12 10.61 17.81
CA ALA A 30 -12.29 11.45 18.04
C ALA A 30 -12.77 11.33 19.48
N ASP A 31 -12.89 10.11 19.96
CA ASP A 31 -13.31 9.82 21.36
C ASP A 31 -12.31 10.40 22.38
N ARG A 32 -11.01 10.10 22.21
CA ARG A 32 -9.96 10.65 23.09
C ARG A 32 -9.91 12.17 23.13
N ARG A 33 -10.34 12.85 22.05
CA ARG A 33 -10.31 14.32 21.93
C ARG A 33 -11.66 14.99 22.15
N GLY A 34 -12.72 14.22 22.43
CA GLY A 34 -14.08 14.73 22.56
C GLY A 34 -14.63 15.35 21.26
N VAL A 35 -14.15 14.96 20.08
CA VAL A 35 -14.59 15.50 18.79
C VAL A 35 -15.77 14.70 18.26
N ARG A 36 -16.94 15.32 18.17
CA ARG A 36 -18.13 14.68 17.59
C ARG A 36 -18.14 14.84 16.09
N CYS A 37 -18.20 13.71 15.34
CA CYS A 37 -18.27 13.71 13.87
C CYS A 37 -18.94 12.43 13.34
N VAL A 38 -19.20 12.43 12.02
CA VAL A 38 -19.62 11.24 11.28
C VAL A 38 -18.45 10.80 10.40
N VAL A 39 -18.00 9.56 10.56
CA VAL A 39 -17.03 8.91 9.67
C VAL A 39 -17.80 8.11 8.64
N GLU A 40 -17.72 8.51 7.39
CA GLU A 40 -18.36 7.84 6.25
C GLU A 40 -17.32 7.00 5.52
N LEU A 41 -17.43 5.68 5.64
CA LEU A 41 -16.57 4.72 4.94
C LEU A 41 -17.25 4.34 3.62
N LEU A 42 -16.57 4.57 2.50
CA LEU A 42 -17.14 4.53 1.16
C LEU A 42 -16.41 3.50 0.31
N ASP A 43 -17.05 2.37 -0.01
CA ASP A 43 -16.49 1.30 -0.83
C ASP A 43 -17.60 0.45 -1.42
N PRO A 44 -17.56 0.08 -2.71
CA PRO A 44 -18.55 -0.82 -3.29
C PRO A 44 -18.52 -2.23 -2.69
N ALA A 45 -17.39 -2.65 -2.11
CA ALA A 45 -17.28 -3.96 -1.48
C ALA A 45 -17.99 -3.99 -0.11
N PRO A 46 -18.70 -5.08 0.23
CA PRO A 46 -19.51 -5.12 1.45
C PRO A 46 -18.68 -5.32 2.73
N LEU A 47 -17.45 -5.82 2.63
CA LEU A 47 -16.65 -6.21 3.80
C LEU A 47 -15.42 -5.32 3.95
N PRO A 48 -15.37 -4.45 4.98
CA PRO A 48 -14.19 -3.67 5.31
C PRO A 48 -12.97 -4.55 5.62
N GLY A 49 -11.77 -4.03 5.41
CA GLY A 49 -10.50 -4.73 5.61
C GLY A 49 -10.09 -5.64 4.45
N ARG A 50 -11.02 -5.97 3.55
CA ARG A 50 -10.81 -6.91 2.45
C ARG A 50 -10.57 -6.22 1.09
N GLY A 51 -9.67 -5.24 1.05
CA GLY A 51 -9.19 -4.69 -0.22
C GLY A 51 -8.37 -5.71 -1.03
N ALA A 52 -7.80 -5.29 -2.15
CA ALA A 52 -7.10 -6.17 -3.10
C ALA A 52 -6.11 -7.15 -2.45
N ALA A 53 -5.41 -6.73 -1.38
CA ALA A 53 -4.40 -7.55 -0.72
C ALA A 53 -4.97 -8.68 0.17
N TYR A 54 -6.22 -8.56 0.68
CA TYR A 54 -6.75 -9.45 1.73
C TYR A 54 -8.12 -10.05 1.41
N ARG A 55 -8.61 -9.89 0.19
CA ARG A 55 -9.90 -10.45 -0.25
C ARG A 55 -9.82 -11.90 -0.72
N THR A 56 -8.61 -12.41 -0.98
CA THR A 56 -8.44 -13.81 -1.40
C THR A 56 -8.98 -14.79 -0.37
N THR A 57 -9.58 -15.88 -0.84
CA THR A 57 -10.06 -16.99 0.00
C THR A 57 -9.11 -18.18 0.00
N ASP A 58 -8.11 -18.19 -0.89
CA ASP A 58 -7.12 -19.26 -0.95
C ASP A 58 -6.19 -19.21 0.27
N PRO A 59 -6.18 -20.24 1.12
CA PRO A 59 -5.35 -20.28 2.33
C PRO A 59 -3.85 -20.36 2.03
N ARG A 60 -3.46 -20.68 0.80
CA ARG A 60 -2.07 -20.72 0.35
C ARG A 60 -1.47 -19.35 0.11
N HIS A 61 -2.31 -18.31 -0.03
CA HIS A 61 -1.87 -16.93 -0.17
C HIS A 61 -1.50 -16.36 1.20
N LEU A 62 -0.22 -16.41 1.52
CA LEU A 62 0.30 -15.98 2.81
C LEU A 62 0.64 -14.48 2.82
N LEU A 63 0.63 -13.89 4.01
CA LEU A 63 1.27 -12.60 4.25
C LEU A 63 2.75 -12.70 3.90
N ASN A 64 3.33 -11.61 3.44
CA ASN A 64 4.77 -11.48 3.20
C ASN A 64 5.50 -10.73 4.35
N VAL A 65 4.80 -10.58 5.48
CA VAL A 65 5.30 -10.00 6.73
C VAL A 65 4.88 -10.93 7.86
N PRO A 66 5.77 -11.25 8.81
CA PRO A 66 5.43 -12.13 9.93
C PRO A 66 4.32 -11.54 10.81
N ALA A 67 3.50 -12.40 11.42
CA ALA A 67 2.34 -12.03 12.23
C ALA A 67 2.66 -11.01 13.33
N GLY A 68 3.80 -11.14 14.01
CA GLY A 68 4.24 -10.21 15.06
C GLY A 68 4.49 -8.77 14.60
N ARG A 69 4.59 -8.53 13.28
CA ARG A 69 4.74 -7.17 12.72
C ARG A 69 3.46 -6.63 12.07
N MET A 70 2.35 -7.38 12.18
CA MET A 70 1.10 -7.08 11.45
C MET A 70 0.00 -6.47 12.32
N SER A 71 0.31 -6.04 13.55
CA SER A 71 -0.68 -5.29 14.34
C SER A 71 -1.20 -4.07 13.59
N ALA A 72 -2.51 -3.86 13.63
CA ALA A 72 -3.20 -2.69 13.10
C ALA A 72 -3.02 -1.43 13.97
N LEU A 73 -2.59 -1.60 15.21
CA LEU A 73 -2.47 -0.54 16.20
C LEU A 73 -1.00 -0.21 16.44
N PRO A 74 -0.54 1.03 16.19
CA PRO A 74 0.85 1.42 16.44
C PRO A 74 1.28 1.23 17.89
N GLU A 75 0.39 1.56 18.81
CA GLU A 75 0.61 1.51 20.26
C GLU A 75 0.50 0.11 20.88
N ASP A 76 0.05 -0.88 20.11
CA ASP A 76 -0.16 -2.25 20.59
C ASP A 76 0.39 -3.26 19.57
N PRO A 77 1.71 -3.50 19.57
CA PRO A 77 2.37 -4.37 18.59
C PRO A 77 1.86 -5.81 18.56
N GLU A 78 1.36 -6.31 19.69
CA GLU A 78 0.91 -7.71 19.83
C GLU A 78 -0.58 -7.93 19.54
N HIS A 79 -1.33 -6.88 19.20
CA HIS A 79 -2.78 -6.97 19.03
C HIS A 79 -3.20 -8.04 18.03
N PHE A 80 -2.50 -8.16 16.90
CA PHE A 80 -2.83 -9.16 15.89
C PHE A 80 -2.50 -10.59 16.34
N THR A 81 -1.37 -10.80 17.00
CA THR A 81 -1.00 -12.14 17.51
C THR A 81 -1.95 -12.61 18.60
N ARG A 82 -2.39 -11.73 19.51
CA ARG A 82 -3.43 -12.05 20.49
C ARG A 82 -4.78 -12.38 19.83
N TRP A 83 -5.16 -11.62 18.78
CA TRP A 83 -6.36 -11.92 18.01
C TRP A 83 -6.28 -13.29 17.34
N LEU A 84 -5.12 -13.64 16.74
CA LEU A 84 -4.90 -14.97 16.13
C LEU A 84 -5.09 -16.09 17.16
N THR A 85 -4.50 -15.97 18.34
CA THR A 85 -4.67 -16.95 19.43
C THR A 85 -6.14 -17.10 19.82
N ALA A 86 -6.86 -16.00 19.97
CA ALA A 86 -8.25 -16.01 20.42
C ALA A 86 -9.27 -16.47 19.36
N ARG A 87 -9.00 -16.24 18.08
CA ARG A 87 -10.01 -16.35 17.00
C ARG A 87 -9.69 -17.38 15.92
N ALA A 88 -8.43 -17.68 15.69
CA ALA A 88 -8.03 -18.60 14.61
C ALA A 88 -7.79 -20.04 15.12
N GLY A 89 -8.05 -20.32 16.41
CA GLY A 89 -7.92 -21.66 17.00
C GLY A 89 -6.51 -22.23 16.87
N GLY A 90 -5.54 -21.39 16.54
CA GLY A 90 -4.26 -21.81 16.05
C GLY A 90 -3.11 -21.41 16.95
N THR A 91 -2.07 -22.16 16.78
CA THR A 91 -0.78 -22.00 17.44
C THR A 91 0.15 -21.08 16.65
N TYR A 92 -0.40 -19.99 16.03
CA TYR A 92 0.42 -19.04 15.31
C TYR A 92 1.38 -18.31 16.25
N ARG A 93 2.65 -18.35 15.91
CA ARG A 93 3.74 -17.64 16.60
C ARG A 93 3.99 -16.27 15.92
N PRO A 94 4.62 -15.31 16.60
CA PRO A 94 4.93 -14.01 16.01
C PRO A 94 5.77 -14.07 14.72
N GLY A 95 6.58 -15.13 14.54
CA GLY A 95 7.40 -15.33 13.33
C GLY A 95 6.65 -15.94 12.14
N ASP A 96 5.44 -16.45 12.32
CA ASP A 96 4.71 -17.19 11.30
C ASP A 96 4.10 -16.27 10.23
N PHE A 97 3.97 -16.80 9.03
CA PHE A 97 3.32 -16.14 7.89
C PHE A 97 1.92 -16.74 7.71
N VAL A 98 0.91 -15.97 8.07
CA VAL A 98 -0.47 -16.45 8.10
C VAL A 98 -1.22 -16.16 6.80
N PRO A 99 -2.31 -16.90 6.48
CA PRO A 99 -3.15 -16.63 5.32
C PRO A 99 -3.67 -15.18 5.32
N ARG A 100 -3.63 -14.54 4.15
CA ARG A 100 -4.09 -13.14 3.98
C ARG A 100 -5.55 -12.92 4.36
N ALA A 101 -6.40 -13.92 4.12
CA ALA A 101 -7.81 -13.89 4.49
C ALA A 101 -8.03 -13.66 6.00
N LEU A 102 -7.18 -14.24 6.86
CA LEU A 102 -7.24 -14.03 8.31
C LEU A 102 -6.97 -12.57 8.68
N TYR A 103 -6.02 -11.95 7.99
CA TYR A 103 -5.74 -10.53 8.24
C TYR A 103 -6.90 -9.61 7.82
N GLY A 104 -7.54 -9.89 6.69
CA GLY A 104 -8.75 -9.17 6.27
C GLY A 104 -9.89 -9.31 7.28
N ARG A 105 -10.10 -10.51 7.83
CA ARG A 105 -11.07 -10.78 8.90
C ARG A 105 -10.73 -9.99 10.17
N TYR A 106 -9.48 -10.03 10.60
CA TYR A 106 -8.99 -9.25 11.74
C TYR A 106 -9.29 -7.76 11.62
N LEU A 107 -9.02 -7.15 10.46
CA LEU A 107 -9.29 -5.73 10.23
C LEU A 107 -10.79 -5.41 10.31
N GLY A 108 -11.65 -6.26 9.76
CA GLY A 108 -13.10 -6.09 9.83
C GLY A 108 -13.63 -6.17 11.27
N GLU A 109 -13.18 -7.17 12.04
CA GLU A 109 -13.57 -7.34 13.44
C GLU A 109 -13.05 -6.18 14.31
N LEU A 110 -11.82 -5.71 14.06
CA LEU A 110 -11.27 -4.56 14.76
C LEU A 110 -12.10 -3.30 14.52
N LEU A 111 -12.51 -3.03 13.26
CA LEU A 111 -13.35 -1.88 12.95
C LEU A 111 -14.71 -1.97 13.63
N ALA A 112 -15.37 -3.12 13.56
CA ALA A 112 -16.67 -3.36 14.20
C ALA A 112 -16.60 -3.15 15.72
N GLY A 113 -15.61 -3.75 16.38
CA GLY A 113 -15.39 -3.58 17.82
C GLY A 113 -15.05 -2.14 18.20
N THR A 114 -14.27 -1.44 17.35
CA THR A 114 -13.95 -0.02 17.56
C THR A 114 -15.19 0.85 17.46
N ALA A 115 -16.05 0.64 16.45
CA ALA A 115 -17.28 1.40 16.29
C ALA A 115 -18.30 1.18 17.40
N GLN A 116 -18.29 -0.02 18.01
CA GLN A 116 -19.12 -0.32 19.17
C GLN A 116 -18.60 0.35 20.45
N ARG A 117 -17.28 0.42 20.63
CA ARG A 117 -16.64 0.91 21.85
C ARG A 117 -16.60 2.43 21.93
N TYR A 118 -16.27 3.13 20.85
CA TYR A 118 -16.04 4.56 20.82
C TYR A 118 -17.25 5.27 20.21
N ARG A 119 -17.84 6.24 20.95
CA ARG A 119 -19.15 6.83 20.62
C ARG A 119 -19.11 8.30 20.21
N ALA A 120 -17.98 8.99 20.38
CA ALA A 120 -17.86 10.39 19.96
C ALA A 120 -18.03 10.55 18.45
N ALA A 121 -17.52 9.61 17.67
CA ALA A 121 -17.75 9.59 16.23
C ALA A 121 -18.63 8.39 15.84
N ARG A 122 -19.57 8.62 14.90
CA ARG A 122 -20.44 7.59 14.35
C ARG A 122 -19.87 7.09 13.03
N LEU A 123 -19.70 5.76 12.88
CA LEU A 123 -19.34 5.13 11.61
C LEU A 123 -20.60 4.88 10.78
N VAL A 124 -20.55 5.23 9.50
CA VAL A 124 -21.56 4.88 8.48
C VAL A 124 -20.83 4.28 7.29
N HIS A 125 -21.24 3.10 6.85
CA HIS A 125 -20.67 2.44 5.67
C HIS A 125 -21.64 2.60 4.49
N HIS A 126 -21.12 3.05 3.34
CA HIS A 126 -21.85 3.19 2.09
C HIS A 126 -21.25 2.26 1.04
N HIS A 127 -22.12 1.40 0.47
CA HIS A 127 -21.74 0.44 -0.56
C HIS A 127 -21.87 1.05 -1.96
N ASP A 128 -21.09 2.10 -2.22
CA ASP A 128 -21.08 2.77 -3.51
C ASP A 128 -19.67 3.26 -3.87
N ARG A 129 -19.44 3.46 -5.15
CA ARG A 129 -18.16 3.95 -5.66
C ARG A 129 -18.19 5.47 -5.78
N VAL A 130 -17.22 6.13 -5.16
CA VAL A 130 -16.96 7.55 -5.39
C VAL A 130 -16.28 7.71 -6.76
N VAL A 131 -16.89 8.49 -7.63
CA VAL A 131 -16.40 8.75 -9.00
C VAL A 131 -15.91 10.17 -9.19
N ASP A 132 -16.24 11.08 -8.26
CA ASP A 132 -15.78 12.45 -8.28
C ASP A 132 -15.78 13.06 -6.88
N LEU A 133 -14.91 14.04 -6.66
CA LEU A 133 -14.85 14.88 -5.46
C LEU A 133 -14.49 16.29 -5.87
N ALA A 134 -15.40 17.23 -5.68
CA ALA A 134 -15.24 18.63 -6.07
C ALA A 134 -15.37 19.57 -4.87
N ALA A 135 -14.72 20.73 -4.95
CA ALA A 135 -14.97 21.81 -4.00
C ALA A 135 -16.39 22.37 -4.22
N GLY A 136 -17.17 22.40 -3.14
CA GLY A 136 -18.44 23.10 -3.11
C GLY A 136 -18.31 24.43 -2.35
N PRO A 137 -19.40 25.24 -2.29
CA PRO A 137 -19.37 26.59 -1.67
C PRO A 137 -18.97 26.58 -0.19
N ALA A 138 -19.41 25.57 0.57
CA ALA A 138 -19.14 25.44 2.01
C ALA A 138 -18.44 24.15 2.38
N ARG A 139 -18.57 23.11 1.57
CA ARG A 139 -18.08 21.74 1.81
C ARG A 139 -17.60 21.12 0.52
N GLN A 140 -16.82 20.06 0.61
CA GLN A 140 -16.55 19.21 -0.54
C GLN A 140 -17.78 18.37 -0.89
N VAL A 141 -17.99 18.12 -2.17
CA VAL A 141 -19.11 17.31 -2.68
C VAL A 141 -18.57 16.06 -3.33
N LEU A 142 -18.89 14.91 -2.75
CA LEU A 142 -18.68 13.60 -3.35
C LEU A 142 -19.79 13.31 -4.35
N ARG A 143 -19.45 12.72 -5.50
CA ARG A 143 -20.37 12.15 -6.46
C ARG A 143 -20.14 10.63 -6.54
N PHE A 144 -21.23 9.88 -6.46
CA PHE A 144 -21.20 8.43 -6.51
C PHE A 144 -21.52 7.89 -7.90
N ALA A 145 -21.16 6.64 -8.17
CA ALA A 145 -21.49 5.96 -9.42
C ALA A 145 -23.01 5.80 -9.60
N SER A 146 -23.78 5.68 -8.51
CA SER A 146 -25.25 5.69 -8.51
C SER A 146 -25.87 7.02 -8.92
N GLY A 147 -25.07 8.10 -9.07
CA GLY A 147 -25.55 9.47 -9.29
C GLY A 147 -25.85 10.27 -8.02
N ALA A 148 -25.82 9.64 -6.85
CA ALA A 148 -26.01 10.34 -5.57
C ALA A 148 -24.86 11.31 -5.27
N HIS A 149 -25.15 12.33 -4.45
CA HIS A 149 -24.19 13.34 -4.02
C HIS A 149 -24.17 13.45 -2.49
N ARG A 150 -23.00 13.81 -1.93
CA ARG A 150 -22.87 14.00 -0.49
C ARG A 150 -21.84 15.07 -0.14
N GLY A 151 -22.28 16.05 0.69
CA GLY A 151 -21.39 17.06 1.24
C GLY A 151 -20.58 16.54 2.44
N VAL A 152 -19.26 16.76 2.43
CA VAL A 152 -18.34 16.36 3.50
C VAL A 152 -17.38 17.50 3.85
N ASP A 153 -16.94 17.56 5.11
CA ASP A 153 -16.05 18.61 5.61
C ASP A 153 -14.57 18.26 5.36
N ALA A 154 -14.26 16.97 5.29
CA ALA A 154 -12.92 16.46 4.98
C ALA A 154 -13.02 15.11 4.27
N ALA A 155 -12.02 14.77 3.46
CA ALA A 155 -11.96 13.47 2.81
C ALA A 155 -10.55 12.85 2.86
N VAL A 156 -10.50 11.52 2.99
CA VAL A 156 -9.28 10.72 2.94
C VAL A 156 -9.39 9.72 1.79
N LEU A 157 -8.49 9.83 0.82
CA LEU A 157 -8.40 8.89 -0.29
C LEU A 157 -7.56 7.68 0.13
N ALA A 158 -8.21 6.60 0.51
CA ALA A 158 -7.59 5.32 0.92
C ALA A 158 -7.70 4.28 -0.20
N LEU A 159 -7.33 4.67 -1.42
CA LEU A 159 -7.58 3.95 -2.67
C LEU A 159 -6.81 2.61 -2.79
N GLY A 160 -5.80 2.40 -1.93
CA GLY A 160 -4.94 1.21 -2.04
C GLY A 160 -4.02 1.25 -3.27
N PRO A 161 -3.57 0.10 -3.77
CA PRO A 161 -2.85 0.02 -5.03
C PRO A 161 -3.78 0.40 -6.18
N LEU A 162 -3.26 1.18 -7.14
CA LEU A 162 -4.01 1.58 -8.31
C LEU A 162 -4.41 0.34 -9.14
N PRO A 163 -5.58 0.34 -9.81
CA PRO A 163 -5.99 -0.79 -10.63
C PRO A 163 -5.00 -1.04 -11.76
N PRO A 164 -4.79 -2.31 -12.16
CA PRO A 164 -3.87 -2.64 -13.23
C PRO A 164 -4.24 -1.95 -14.55
N ALA A 165 -3.27 -1.26 -15.14
CA ALA A 165 -3.37 -0.61 -16.44
C ALA A 165 -2.13 -0.99 -17.28
N PRO A 166 -1.97 -2.28 -17.64
CA PRO A 166 -0.73 -2.78 -18.21
C PRO A 166 -0.51 -2.25 -19.64
N ALA A 167 0.51 -1.38 -19.78
CA ALA A 167 0.89 -0.81 -21.08
C ALA A 167 1.51 -1.85 -22.04
N TRP A 168 1.99 -2.96 -21.49
CA TRP A 168 2.65 -4.03 -22.25
C TRP A 168 1.70 -4.88 -23.10
N VAL A 169 0.39 -4.82 -22.86
CA VAL A 169 -0.60 -5.73 -23.44
C VAL A 169 -0.78 -5.45 -24.94
N PRO A 170 -0.47 -6.41 -25.84
CA PRO A 170 -0.73 -6.27 -27.25
C PRO A 170 -2.20 -6.07 -27.57
N ALA A 171 -2.49 -5.41 -28.70
CA ALA A 171 -3.87 -5.12 -29.12
C ALA A 171 -4.74 -6.38 -29.22
N GLY A 172 -4.21 -7.46 -29.78
CA GLY A 172 -4.92 -8.74 -29.95
C GLY A 172 -5.26 -9.44 -28.62
N LEU A 173 -4.63 -9.04 -27.50
CA LEU A 173 -4.88 -9.65 -26.20
C LEU A 173 -5.86 -8.82 -25.33
N ARG A 174 -5.98 -7.51 -25.59
CA ARG A 174 -6.71 -6.58 -24.69
C ARG A 174 -8.16 -6.95 -24.44
N ALA A 175 -8.84 -7.46 -25.46
CA ALA A 175 -10.26 -7.84 -25.42
C ALA A 175 -10.46 -9.37 -25.37
N ASP A 176 -9.39 -10.17 -25.35
CA ASP A 176 -9.50 -11.63 -25.33
C ASP A 176 -9.90 -12.11 -23.94
N ALA A 177 -10.93 -12.96 -23.87
CA ALA A 177 -11.43 -13.52 -22.61
C ALA A 177 -10.40 -14.38 -21.86
N ARG A 178 -9.36 -14.87 -22.54
CA ARG A 178 -8.25 -15.63 -21.97
C ARG A 178 -7.17 -14.74 -21.34
N PHE A 179 -7.33 -13.41 -21.40
CA PHE A 179 -6.48 -12.46 -20.69
C PHE A 179 -7.07 -12.08 -19.35
N VAL A 180 -6.43 -12.48 -18.28
CA VAL A 180 -6.79 -12.08 -16.91
C VAL A 180 -5.99 -10.83 -16.53
N ARG A 181 -6.62 -9.68 -16.63
CA ARG A 181 -6.00 -8.37 -16.32
C ARG A 181 -5.76 -8.16 -14.83
N ASP A 182 -6.71 -8.55 -13.99
CA ASP A 182 -6.63 -8.46 -12.53
C ASP A 182 -6.86 -9.84 -11.91
N PRO A 183 -5.80 -10.53 -11.49
CA PRO A 183 -5.91 -11.84 -10.87
C PRO A 183 -6.64 -11.80 -9.52
N TRP A 184 -6.77 -10.61 -8.93
CA TRP A 184 -7.46 -10.42 -7.67
C TRP A 184 -8.96 -10.07 -7.84
N ALA A 185 -9.45 -9.90 -9.06
CA ALA A 185 -10.88 -9.75 -9.30
C ALA A 185 -11.63 -11.02 -8.88
N ALA A 186 -12.86 -10.85 -8.40
CA ALA A 186 -13.68 -11.99 -7.98
C ALA A 186 -13.87 -13.00 -9.13
N GLY A 187 -13.61 -14.28 -8.87
CA GLY A 187 -13.71 -15.35 -9.85
C GLY A 187 -12.63 -15.31 -10.96
N ALA A 188 -11.58 -14.49 -10.85
CA ALA A 188 -10.60 -14.35 -11.93
C ALA A 188 -9.77 -15.62 -12.12
N LEU A 189 -9.28 -16.21 -11.03
CA LEU A 189 -8.45 -17.41 -11.09
C LEU A 189 -9.28 -18.69 -11.26
N GLU A 190 -10.53 -18.67 -10.87
CA GLU A 190 -11.50 -19.78 -11.08
C GLU A 190 -11.87 -19.95 -12.56
N ARG A 191 -11.73 -18.89 -13.38
CA ARG A 191 -11.95 -18.94 -14.82
C ARG A 191 -10.77 -19.47 -15.63
N VAL A 192 -9.60 -19.66 -14.99
CA VAL A 192 -8.44 -20.26 -15.66
C VAL A 192 -8.76 -21.72 -16.03
N PRO A 193 -8.70 -22.09 -17.32
CA PRO A 193 -9.02 -23.46 -17.75
C PRO A 193 -8.25 -24.52 -16.95
N GLU A 194 -8.81 -25.69 -16.78
CA GLU A 194 -8.15 -26.79 -16.04
C GLU A 194 -6.92 -27.31 -16.78
N HIS A 195 -6.93 -27.29 -18.10
CA HIS A 195 -5.86 -27.80 -18.95
C HIS A 195 -5.13 -26.69 -19.72
N GLY A 196 -3.91 -27.01 -20.15
CA GLY A 196 -3.05 -26.14 -20.93
C GLY A 196 -2.17 -25.24 -20.07
N ASP A 197 -1.09 -24.78 -20.66
CA ASP A 197 -0.08 -23.94 -20.01
C ASP A 197 -0.61 -22.54 -19.73
N VAL A 198 -0.01 -21.85 -18.79
CA VAL A 198 -0.39 -20.48 -18.38
C VAL A 198 0.84 -19.58 -18.42
N LEU A 199 0.69 -18.36 -18.99
CA LEU A 199 1.72 -17.33 -18.94
C LEU A 199 1.38 -16.28 -17.89
N LEU A 200 2.27 -16.07 -16.94
CA LEU A 200 2.23 -15.01 -15.93
C LEU A 200 3.20 -13.91 -16.35
N VAL A 201 2.71 -12.70 -16.60
CA VAL A 201 3.55 -11.55 -16.95
C VAL A 201 3.79 -10.73 -15.69
N GLY A 202 5.04 -10.66 -15.25
CA GLY A 202 5.50 -10.18 -13.94
C GLY A 202 6.06 -11.33 -13.11
N THR A 203 7.11 -11.08 -12.33
CA THR A 203 7.78 -12.10 -11.48
C THR A 203 7.86 -11.65 -10.01
N GLY A 204 6.90 -10.79 -9.57
CA GLY A 204 6.78 -10.29 -8.20
C GLY A 204 6.01 -11.24 -7.27
N LEU A 205 5.59 -10.70 -6.10
CA LEU A 205 4.79 -11.46 -5.13
C LEU A 205 3.43 -11.90 -5.69
N THR A 206 2.81 -11.09 -6.57
CA THR A 206 1.57 -11.47 -7.26
C THR A 206 1.75 -12.74 -8.07
N MET A 207 2.85 -12.82 -8.85
CA MET A 207 3.15 -14.02 -9.62
C MET A 207 3.35 -15.23 -8.71
N ALA A 208 4.01 -15.06 -7.57
CA ALA A 208 4.25 -16.16 -6.63
C ALA A 208 2.92 -16.77 -6.11
N ASP A 209 1.99 -15.92 -5.70
CA ASP A 209 0.67 -16.36 -5.24
C ASP A 209 -0.15 -16.98 -6.37
N VAL A 210 -0.19 -16.33 -7.55
CA VAL A 210 -0.93 -16.81 -8.71
C VAL A 210 -0.37 -18.14 -9.22
N ALA A 211 0.95 -18.31 -9.29
CA ALA A 211 1.58 -19.57 -9.71
C ALA A 211 1.15 -20.75 -8.83
N VAL A 212 1.12 -20.54 -7.50
CA VAL A 212 0.62 -21.55 -6.56
C VAL A 212 -0.88 -21.82 -6.73
N ALA A 213 -1.67 -20.80 -7.04
CA ALA A 213 -3.12 -20.93 -7.22
C ALA A 213 -3.50 -21.68 -8.51
N VAL A 214 -2.78 -21.42 -9.62
CA VAL A 214 -3.11 -22.01 -10.94
C VAL A 214 -2.35 -23.32 -11.23
N ASP A 215 -1.48 -23.76 -10.33
CA ASP A 215 -0.76 -25.01 -10.48
C ASP A 215 -1.71 -26.20 -10.56
N ARG A 216 -1.55 -27.04 -11.59
CA ARG A 216 -2.31 -28.26 -11.87
C ARG A 216 -1.39 -29.32 -12.50
N ALA A 217 -1.76 -30.58 -12.35
CA ALA A 217 -1.06 -31.67 -13.03
C ALA A 217 -1.11 -31.49 -14.56
N GLY A 218 0.01 -31.75 -15.23
CA GLY A 218 0.12 -31.63 -16.69
C GLY A 218 0.19 -30.21 -17.23
N ARG A 219 0.28 -29.19 -16.36
CA ARG A 219 0.42 -27.78 -16.73
C ARG A 219 1.83 -27.28 -16.47
N THR A 220 2.33 -26.46 -17.39
CA THR A 220 3.50 -25.61 -17.14
C THR A 220 3.05 -24.16 -16.92
N VAL A 221 3.48 -23.55 -15.84
CA VAL A 221 3.33 -22.12 -15.56
C VAL A 221 4.60 -21.42 -16.05
N HIS A 222 4.45 -20.53 -17.02
CA HIS A 222 5.54 -19.71 -17.54
C HIS A 222 5.47 -18.33 -16.89
N ALA A 223 6.49 -17.94 -16.12
CA ALA A 223 6.60 -16.61 -15.54
C ALA A 223 7.64 -15.78 -16.30
N LEU A 224 7.25 -14.57 -16.71
CA LEU A 224 8.05 -13.68 -17.57
C LEU A 224 8.13 -12.29 -16.97
N SER A 225 9.30 -11.69 -16.94
CA SER A 225 9.48 -10.25 -16.71
C SER A 225 10.76 -9.75 -17.37
N ARG A 226 10.92 -8.45 -17.54
CA ARG A 226 12.10 -7.84 -18.17
C ARG A 226 13.44 -8.33 -17.57
N THR A 227 13.46 -8.65 -16.29
CA THR A 227 14.68 -9.07 -15.59
C THR A 227 14.70 -10.56 -15.21
N GLY A 228 13.57 -11.24 -15.18
CA GLY A 228 13.45 -12.60 -14.66
C GLY A 228 13.73 -12.75 -13.15
N LEU A 229 13.93 -11.64 -12.41
CA LEU A 229 14.23 -11.68 -10.98
C LEU A 229 13.01 -12.08 -10.18
N LEU A 230 13.19 -12.99 -9.23
CA LEU A 230 12.20 -13.36 -8.21
C LEU A 230 12.45 -12.60 -6.91
N PRO A 231 11.42 -12.35 -6.10
CA PRO A 231 11.61 -11.85 -4.75
C PRO A 231 12.44 -12.83 -3.91
N GLU A 232 13.34 -12.29 -3.11
CA GLU A 232 14.10 -13.08 -2.13
C GLU A 232 13.17 -13.71 -1.09
N ARG A 233 13.65 -14.75 -0.41
CA ARG A 233 12.90 -15.38 0.68
C ARG A 233 13.25 -14.78 2.04
N HIS A 234 12.30 -14.77 2.97
CA HIS A 234 12.61 -14.60 4.40
C HIS A 234 13.44 -15.78 4.90
N ARG A 235 14.26 -15.55 5.93
CA ARG A 235 14.88 -16.63 6.68
C ARG A 235 13.85 -17.24 7.64
N PRO A 236 13.85 -18.55 7.87
CA PRO A 236 13.10 -19.16 8.96
C PRO A 236 13.46 -18.54 10.33
N ASP A 237 14.76 -18.38 10.59
CA ASP A 237 15.30 -17.77 11.80
C ASP A 237 15.91 -16.40 11.48
N PRO A 238 15.13 -15.31 11.52
CA PRO A 238 15.61 -13.99 11.17
C PRO A 238 16.56 -13.43 12.24
N LEU A 239 17.68 -12.91 11.79
CA LEU A 239 18.59 -12.15 12.66
C LEU A 239 17.99 -10.76 12.98
N PRO A 240 18.33 -10.16 14.13
CA PRO A 240 17.93 -8.80 14.46
C PRO A 240 18.38 -7.78 13.40
N PRO A 241 17.61 -6.73 13.14
CA PRO A 241 18.04 -5.64 12.27
C PRO A 241 19.35 -5.02 12.78
N VAL A 242 20.20 -4.62 11.84
CA VAL A 242 21.44 -3.88 12.11
C VAL A 242 21.23 -2.44 11.69
N ASP A 243 21.39 -1.52 12.63
CA ASP A 243 21.22 -0.09 12.36
C ASP A 243 22.18 0.38 11.26
N PRO A 244 21.70 1.21 10.33
CA PRO A 244 22.55 1.77 9.30
C PRO A 244 23.56 2.74 9.93
N PRO A 245 24.78 2.83 9.36
CA PRO A 245 25.69 3.89 9.75
C PRO A 245 25.05 5.25 9.46
N VAL A 246 25.52 6.29 10.15
CA VAL A 246 25.13 7.66 9.83
C VAL A 246 25.50 7.92 8.36
N LEU A 247 24.49 8.13 7.54
CA LEU A 247 24.69 8.34 6.11
C LEU A 247 24.93 9.84 5.83
N ASP A 248 26.03 10.37 6.35
CA ASP A 248 26.53 11.72 6.10
C ASP A 248 27.29 11.69 4.76
N GLY A 249 26.64 12.06 3.71
CA GLY A 249 27.23 12.12 2.39
C GLY A 249 26.43 13.02 1.46
N PRO A 250 26.95 13.35 0.26
CA PRO A 250 26.21 14.09 -0.73
C PRO A 250 24.87 13.41 -0.93
N GLY A 251 23.78 14.20 -0.87
CA GLY A 251 22.40 13.71 -0.96
C GLY A 251 22.03 13.23 -2.36
N ASP A 252 22.97 12.66 -3.13
CA ASP A 252 22.75 12.11 -4.44
C ASP A 252 22.48 10.59 -4.40
N LEU A 253 21.83 10.10 -5.43
CA LEU A 253 21.49 8.68 -5.56
C LEU A 253 22.71 7.76 -5.61
N ALA A 254 23.80 8.20 -6.23
CA ALA A 254 25.01 7.37 -6.38
C ALA A 254 25.73 7.18 -5.03
N GLY A 255 25.87 8.24 -4.26
CA GLY A 255 26.43 8.20 -2.89
C GLY A 255 25.60 7.34 -1.96
N LEU A 256 24.29 7.56 -1.94
CA LEU A 256 23.35 6.76 -1.12
C LEU A 256 23.42 5.27 -1.50
N ARG A 257 23.44 4.95 -2.79
CA ARG A 257 23.57 3.57 -3.27
C ARG A 257 24.86 2.91 -2.80
N ARG A 258 26.00 3.62 -2.91
CA ARG A 258 27.31 3.09 -2.43
C ARG A 258 27.25 2.81 -0.93
N ALA A 259 26.73 3.74 -0.14
CA ALA A 259 26.63 3.59 1.31
C ALA A 259 25.74 2.41 1.72
N VAL A 260 24.57 2.27 1.09
CA VAL A 260 23.67 1.12 1.31
C VAL A 260 24.35 -0.20 0.93
N LEU A 261 24.97 -0.28 -0.25
CA LEU A 261 25.69 -1.49 -0.68
C LEU A 261 26.84 -1.85 0.25
N HIS A 262 27.59 -0.86 0.73
CA HIS A 262 28.66 -1.06 1.72
C HIS A 262 28.11 -1.61 3.04
N HIS A 263 27.01 -1.04 3.54
CA HIS A 263 26.33 -1.52 4.75
C HIS A 263 25.86 -2.97 4.61
N LEU A 264 25.23 -3.32 3.49
CA LEU A 264 24.81 -4.69 3.18
C LEU A 264 26.00 -5.66 3.14
N ALA A 265 27.08 -5.28 2.44
CA ALA A 265 28.28 -6.12 2.30
C ALA A 265 29.01 -6.30 3.65
N THR A 266 29.12 -5.26 4.45
CA THR A 266 29.76 -5.32 5.77
C THR A 266 28.96 -6.20 6.73
N THR A 267 27.63 -6.02 6.77
CA THR A 267 26.75 -6.86 7.61
C THR A 267 26.83 -8.33 7.16
N ARG A 268 26.80 -8.59 5.85
CA ARG A 268 26.95 -9.96 5.32
C ARG A 268 28.26 -10.61 5.74
N ARG A 269 29.39 -9.87 5.72
CA ARG A 269 30.69 -10.40 6.19
C ARG A 269 30.69 -10.72 7.68
N ARG A 270 29.97 -9.92 8.51
CA ARG A 270 29.93 -10.08 9.96
C ARG A 270 29.03 -11.21 10.45
N CYS A 271 27.86 -11.38 9.86
CA CYS A 271 26.84 -12.33 10.35
C CYS A 271 26.33 -13.31 9.28
N GLY A 272 26.99 -13.37 8.11
CA GLY A 272 26.63 -14.32 7.03
C GLY A 272 25.36 -13.96 6.25
N ASP A 273 24.67 -12.86 6.60
CA ASP A 273 23.41 -12.46 5.98
C ASP A 273 23.35 -10.94 5.77
N TRP A 274 22.83 -10.52 4.63
CA TRP A 274 22.62 -9.12 4.28
C TRP A 274 21.28 -8.56 4.80
N ARG A 275 20.30 -9.45 5.10
CA ARG A 275 18.91 -9.06 5.44
C ARG A 275 18.82 -8.14 6.65
N PRO A 276 19.60 -8.35 7.74
CA PRO A 276 19.60 -7.47 8.90
C PRO A 276 19.92 -6.01 8.56
N ALA A 277 20.87 -5.79 7.63
CA ALA A 277 21.23 -4.44 7.20
C ALA A 277 20.06 -3.77 6.45
N LEU A 278 19.41 -4.49 5.53
CA LEU A 278 18.28 -3.94 4.78
C LEU A 278 17.06 -3.70 5.69
N ASP A 279 16.84 -4.55 6.67
CA ASP A 279 15.75 -4.39 7.63
C ASP A 279 16.01 -3.21 8.58
N GLY A 280 17.26 -2.93 8.92
CA GLY A 280 17.68 -1.76 9.70
C GLY A 280 17.49 -0.43 8.98
N LEU A 281 17.45 -0.41 7.63
CA LEU A 281 17.17 0.80 6.87
C LEU A 281 15.72 1.27 6.99
N ARG A 282 14.79 0.41 7.37
CA ARG A 282 13.36 0.70 7.36
C ARG A 282 12.97 1.99 8.09
N PRO A 283 13.43 2.27 9.32
CA PRO A 283 13.07 3.48 10.04
C PRO A 283 13.56 4.76 9.37
N VAL A 284 14.66 4.69 8.60
CA VAL A 284 15.31 5.85 7.99
C VAL A 284 15.02 5.99 6.48
N THR A 285 14.36 5.00 5.86
CA THR A 285 14.13 4.99 4.40
C THR A 285 13.40 6.26 3.92
N ALA A 286 12.35 6.70 4.61
CA ALA A 286 11.60 7.89 4.22
C ALA A 286 12.45 9.18 4.30
N ALA A 287 13.31 9.30 5.33
CA ALA A 287 14.22 10.43 5.48
C ALA A 287 15.30 10.43 4.39
N LEU A 288 15.90 9.28 4.11
CA LEU A 288 16.88 9.13 3.02
C LEU A 288 16.26 9.43 1.66
N TRP A 289 15.07 8.93 1.41
CA TRP A 289 14.30 9.24 0.20
C TRP A 289 14.01 10.73 0.07
N GLY A 290 13.62 11.39 1.18
CA GLY A 290 13.36 12.82 1.24
C GLY A 290 14.54 13.70 0.87
N ARG A 291 15.78 13.24 1.06
CA ARG A 291 17.03 13.96 0.71
C ARG A 291 17.33 13.95 -0.79
N LEU A 292 16.82 12.97 -1.54
CA LEU A 292 17.09 12.85 -2.97
C LEU A 292 16.38 13.94 -3.77
N SER A 293 17.05 14.44 -4.81
CA SER A 293 16.47 15.34 -5.78
C SER A 293 15.29 14.69 -6.52
N PRO A 294 14.34 15.46 -7.08
CA PRO A 294 13.28 14.89 -7.92
C PRO A 294 13.82 14.05 -9.09
N ALA A 295 14.92 14.45 -9.69
CA ALA A 295 15.58 13.72 -10.78
C ALA A 295 16.15 12.37 -10.31
N ASP A 296 16.80 12.33 -9.14
CA ASP A 296 17.32 11.10 -8.56
C ASP A 296 16.21 10.13 -8.13
N ARG A 297 15.11 10.65 -7.57
CA ARG A 297 13.94 9.83 -7.28
C ARG A 297 13.36 9.21 -8.56
N ALA A 298 13.20 10.00 -9.61
CA ALA A 298 12.72 9.50 -10.91
C ALA A 298 13.66 8.44 -11.49
N ARG A 299 14.99 8.65 -11.40
CA ARG A 299 16.00 7.67 -11.83
C ARG A 299 15.89 6.38 -11.02
N PHE A 300 15.79 6.46 -9.69
CA PHE A 300 15.65 5.28 -8.85
C PHE A 300 14.37 4.50 -9.15
N LEU A 301 13.23 5.19 -9.31
CA LEU A 301 11.96 4.53 -9.64
C LEU A 301 11.99 3.80 -10.98
N ARG A 302 12.74 4.32 -11.95
CA ARG A 302 12.92 3.70 -13.27
C ARG A 302 13.92 2.53 -13.24
N ASP A 303 15.08 2.73 -12.63
CA ASP A 303 16.26 1.87 -12.83
C ASP A 303 16.61 1.04 -11.58
N GLY A 304 16.25 1.50 -10.38
CA GLY A 304 16.63 0.89 -9.09
C GLY A 304 15.50 0.16 -8.35
N LEU A 305 14.26 0.56 -8.61
CA LEU A 305 13.11 0.09 -7.84
C LEU A 305 12.98 -1.44 -7.85
N ARG A 306 13.15 -2.08 -9.00
CA ARG A 306 13.01 -3.54 -9.08
C ARG A 306 14.06 -4.27 -8.23
N ALA A 307 15.31 -3.82 -8.24
CA ALA A 307 16.36 -4.38 -7.40
C ALA A 307 16.04 -4.18 -5.91
N TRP A 308 15.53 -3.01 -5.53
CA TRP A 308 15.04 -2.76 -4.18
C TRP A 308 13.92 -3.70 -3.78
N GLU A 309 12.88 -3.81 -4.60
CA GLU A 309 11.68 -4.59 -4.31
C GLU A 309 11.96 -6.08 -4.11
N VAL A 310 12.79 -6.69 -4.93
CA VAL A 310 13.08 -8.14 -4.81
C VAL A 310 13.80 -8.49 -3.50
N HIS A 311 14.59 -7.57 -2.95
CA HIS A 311 15.28 -7.77 -1.67
C HIS A 311 14.40 -7.36 -0.48
N ARG A 312 13.54 -6.36 -0.68
CA ARG A 312 12.74 -5.75 0.41
C ARG A 312 11.40 -6.42 0.64
N HIS A 313 10.70 -6.78 -0.43
CA HIS A 313 9.40 -7.46 -0.40
C HIS A 313 9.59 -8.96 -0.62
N ARG A 314 9.95 -9.65 0.45
CA ARG A 314 10.38 -11.05 0.42
C ARG A 314 9.19 -12.02 0.47
N LEU A 315 9.41 -13.22 -0.04
CA LEU A 315 8.47 -14.35 0.04
C LEU A 315 8.46 -14.95 1.45
N ALA A 316 7.28 -15.38 1.91
CA ALA A 316 7.18 -16.29 3.03
C ALA A 316 7.98 -17.58 2.73
N PRO A 317 8.66 -18.18 3.72
CA PRO A 317 9.45 -19.40 3.50
C PRO A 317 8.65 -20.54 2.83
N GLU A 318 7.39 -20.71 3.23
CA GLU A 318 6.49 -21.73 2.70
C GLU A 318 6.12 -21.47 1.23
N THR A 319 5.87 -20.20 0.88
CA THR A 319 5.62 -19.83 -0.52
C THR A 319 6.86 -20.06 -1.37
N ALA A 320 8.05 -19.68 -0.87
CA ALA A 320 9.30 -19.90 -1.56
C ALA A 320 9.57 -21.42 -1.79
N ALA A 321 9.35 -22.24 -0.77
CA ALA A 321 9.51 -23.69 -0.87
C ALA A 321 8.57 -24.30 -1.92
N ARG A 322 7.30 -23.83 -2.00
CA ARG A 322 6.35 -24.26 -3.04
C ARG A 322 6.84 -23.89 -4.45
N LEU A 323 7.32 -22.67 -4.65
CA LEU A 323 7.86 -22.25 -5.94
C LEU A 323 9.11 -23.07 -6.33
N ASP A 324 9.99 -23.38 -5.38
CA ASP A 324 11.15 -24.23 -5.63
C ASP A 324 10.73 -25.65 -6.03
N ALA A 325 9.73 -26.22 -5.37
CA ALA A 325 9.19 -27.52 -5.73
C ALA A 325 8.58 -27.53 -7.15
N LEU A 326 7.82 -26.47 -7.51
CA LEU A 326 7.27 -26.33 -8.87
C LEU A 326 8.38 -26.21 -9.92
N ARG A 327 9.44 -25.47 -9.63
CA ARG A 327 10.60 -25.33 -10.53
C ARG A 327 11.35 -26.65 -10.69
N ALA A 328 11.61 -27.34 -9.59
CA ALA A 328 12.28 -28.64 -9.60
C ALA A 328 11.48 -29.70 -10.38
N ALA A 329 10.14 -29.65 -10.30
CA ALA A 329 9.25 -30.52 -11.07
C ALA A 329 9.04 -30.08 -12.54
N GLY A 330 9.70 -29.01 -13.02
CA GLY A 330 9.51 -28.49 -14.38
C GLY A 330 8.15 -27.82 -14.60
N ARG A 331 7.33 -27.64 -13.56
CA ARG A 331 5.97 -27.06 -13.65
C ARG A 331 5.97 -25.52 -13.56
N LEU A 332 7.07 -24.90 -13.16
CA LEU A 332 7.27 -23.45 -13.19
C LEU A 332 8.57 -23.10 -13.90
N THR A 333 8.48 -22.31 -14.95
CA THR A 333 9.65 -21.70 -15.62
C THR A 333 9.67 -20.21 -15.38
N VAL A 334 10.84 -19.63 -15.06
CA VAL A 334 11.01 -18.20 -14.87
C VAL A 334 12.03 -17.68 -15.86
N ARG A 335 11.69 -16.61 -16.61
CA ARG A 335 12.54 -16.09 -17.68
C ARG A 335 12.58 -14.57 -17.69
N ALA A 336 13.68 -14.04 -18.20
CA ALA A 336 13.77 -12.66 -18.63
C ALA A 336 13.19 -12.55 -20.05
N GLY A 337 12.46 -11.45 -20.31
CA GLY A 337 11.88 -11.15 -21.62
C GLY A 337 10.58 -10.33 -21.51
N GLU A 338 10.02 -10.04 -22.67
CA GLU A 338 8.78 -9.27 -22.79
C GLU A 338 7.86 -9.93 -23.83
N VAL A 339 6.55 -9.71 -23.67
CA VAL A 339 5.54 -10.09 -24.66
C VAL A 339 5.56 -9.07 -25.78
N LEU A 340 5.81 -9.51 -27.01
CA LEU A 340 5.81 -8.68 -28.20
C LEU A 340 4.43 -8.69 -28.88
N ASP A 341 3.79 -9.87 -28.88
CA ASP A 341 2.52 -10.06 -29.56
C ASP A 341 1.77 -11.26 -28.96
N ALA A 342 0.46 -11.29 -29.11
CA ALA A 342 -0.37 -12.41 -28.74
C ALA A 342 -1.60 -12.48 -29.64
N ALA A 343 -1.90 -13.66 -30.16
CA ALA A 343 -3.02 -13.90 -31.04
C ALA A 343 -3.75 -15.20 -30.68
N PRO A 344 -5.06 -15.31 -30.95
CA PRO A 344 -5.79 -16.55 -30.88
C PRO A 344 -5.12 -17.66 -31.72
N ALA A 345 -5.10 -18.86 -31.17
CA ALA A 345 -4.64 -20.08 -31.86
C ALA A 345 -5.51 -21.25 -31.41
N ASP A 346 -5.41 -22.39 -32.13
CA ASP A 346 -6.13 -23.60 -31.76
C ASP A 346 -5.82 -24.03 -30.33
N GLY A 347 -6.87 -24.13 -29.52
CA GLY A 347 -6.77 -24.52 -28.13
C GLY A 347 -6.21 -23.47 -27.16
N GLY A 348 -5.99 -22.21 -27.60
CA GLY A 348 -5.45 -21.18 -26.67
C GLY A 348 -4.99 -19.89 -27.36
N LEU A 349 -3.89 -19.38 -26.82
CA LEU A 349 -3.20 -18.18 -27.32
C LEU A 349 -1.80 -18.55 -27.79
N ARG A 350 -1.38 -18.04 -28.92
CA ARG A 350 0.01 -18.00 -29.35
C ARG A 350 0.62 -16.69 -28.94
N VAL A 351 1.65 -16.76 -28.09
CA VAL A 351 2.32 -15.59 -27.52
C VAL A 351 3.76 -15.54 -28.02
N ARG A 352 4.13 -14.45 -28.68
CA ARG A 352 5.48 -14.20 -29.17
C ARG A 352 6.25 -13.34 -28.18
N LEU A 353 7.44 -13.81 -27.79
CA LEU A 353 8.30 -13.18 -26.81
C LEU A 353 9.55 -12.59 -27.47
N THR A 354 10.23 -11.69 -26.76
CA THR A 354 11.58 -11.24 -27.12
C THR A 354 12.52 -12.44 -27.30
N GLY A 355 13.49 -12.29 -28.23
CA GLY A 355 14.39 -13.40 -28.60
C GLY A 355 13.78 -14.44 -29.54
N GLY A 356 12.65 -14.13 -30.19
CA GLY A 356 12.05 -14.98 -31.24
C GLY A 356 11.32 -16.22 -30.71
N ARG A 357 11.15 -16.35 -29.40
CA ARG A 357 10.46 -17.48 -28.77
C ARG A 357 8.94 -17.35 -28.90
N GLU A 358 8.28 -18.47 -29.15
CA GLU A 358 6.82 -18.60 -29.12
C GLU A 358 6.38 -19.55 -27.99
N LEU A 359 5.27 -19.20 -27.33
CA LEU A 359 4.56 -20.07 -26.39
C LEU A 359 3.11 -20.26 -26.86
N ARG A 360 2.59 -21.46 -26.63
CA ARG A 360 1.15 -21.74 -26.71
C ARG A 360 0.63 -21.90 -25.29
N VAL A 361 -0.36 -21.07 -24.92
CA VAL A 361 -0.88 -21.05 -23.55
C VAL A 361 -2.40 -20.95 -23.56
N ALA A 362 -3.05 -21.55 -22.57
CA ALA A 362 -4.50 -21.46 -22.41
C ALA A 362 -4.92 -20.06 -21.90
N THR A 363 -4.06 -19.40 -21.13
CA THR A 363 -4.39 -18.13 -20.46
C THR A 363 -3.13 -17.30 -20.27
N VAL A 364 -3.27 -15.97 -20.38
CA VAL A 364 -2.25 -14.99 -19.98
C VAL A 364 -2.77 -14.20 -18.78
N ILE A 365 -2.00 -14.09 -17.72
CA ILE A 365 -2.39 -13.40 -16.49
C ILE A 365 -1.41 -12.26 -16.22
N ASP A 366 -1.95 -11.06 -15.99
CA ASP A 366 -1.13 -9.90 -15.61
C ASP A 366 -0.74 -9.97 -14.11
N CYS A 367 0.54 -10.10 -13.86
CA CYS A 367 1.15 -10.09 -12.53
C CYS A 367 2.15 -8.92 -12.38
N THR A 368 2.07 -7.89 -13.22
CA THR A 368 3.01 -6.75 -13.20
C THR A 368 2.80 -5.81 -12.01
N GLY A 369 1.65 -5.92 -11.34
CA GLY A 369 1.30 -5.09 -10.19
C GLY A 369 0.68 -3.76 -10.57
N ALA A 370 0.49 -2.89 -9.56
CA ALA A 370 -0.11 -1.59 -9.74
C ALA A 370 0.84 -0.61 -10.43
N PRO A 371 0.36 0.22 -11.38
CA PRO A 371 1.15 1.30 -11.94
C PRO A 371 1.50 2.33 -10.87
N LEU A 372 2.65 2.99 -11.02
CA LEU A 372 3.07 4.05 -10.12
C LEU A 372 2.42 5.39 -10.47
N ASP A 373 2.29 5.67 -11.76
CA ASP A 373 1.80 6.95 -12.27
C ASP A 373 0.26 6.99 -12.27
N PRO A 374 -0.37 7.85 -11.46
CA PRO A 374 -1.83 7.94 -11.38
C PRO A 374 -2.48 8.43 -12.70
N ARG A 375 -1.71 9.05 -13.59
CA ARG A 375 -2.21 9.53 -14.90
C ARG A 375 -2.47 8.39 -15.90
N THR A 376 -1.84 7.24 -15.67
CA THR A 376 -1.97 6.07 -16.57
C THR A 376 -3.19 5.19 -16.23
N VAL A 377 -3.91 5.52 -15.16
CA VAL A 377 -5.00 4.70 -14.65
C VAL A 377 -6.35 5.26 -15.10
N PRO A 378 -7.23 4.46 -15.68
CA PRO A 378 -8.57 4.88 -16.08
C PRO A 378 -9.53 4.89 -14.86
N ASP A 379 -9.20 5.68 -13.84
CA ASP A 379 -10.02 5.87 -12.65
C ASP A 379 -10.71 7.23 -12.70
N PRO A 380 -12.07 7.30 -12.68
CA PRO A 380 -12.80 8.55 -12.81
C PRO A 380 -12.47 9.57 -11.71
N LEU A 381 -12.34 9.13 -10.46
CA LEU A 381 -12.04 10.02 -9.33
C LEU A 381 -10.64 10.63 -9.46
N LEU A 382 -9.63 9.82 -9.74
CA LEU A 382 -8.26 10.30 -9.94
C LEU A 382 -8.17 11.21 -11.16
N GLY A 383 -8.77 10.82 -12.28
CA GLY A 383 -8.84 11.63 -13.49
C GLY A 383 -9.44 13.01 -13.24
N ALA A 384 -10.57 13.06 -12.53
CA ALA A 384 -11.23 14.33 -12.18
C ALA A 384 -10.39 15.21 -11.24
N LEU A 385 -9.75 14.63 -10.23
CA LEU A 385 -8.88 15.37 -9.30
C LEU A 385 -7.65 15.96 -9.98
N LEU A 386 -6.99 15.18 -10.84
CA LEU A 386 -5.81 15.59 -11.60
C LEU A 386 -6.18 16.66 -12.64
N ALA A 387 -7.26 16.48 -13.39
CA ALA A 387 -7.71 17.43 -14.42
C ALA A 387 -8.06 18.81 -13.84
N ARG A 388 -8.65 18.86 -12.63
CA ARG A 388 -8.95 20.12 -11.92
C ARG A 388 -7.76 20.70 -11.16
N GLY A 389 -6.62 20.02 -11.14
CA GLY A 389 -5.47 20.43 -10.33
C GLY A 389 -5.70 20.34 -8.83
N ALA A 390 -6.73 19.63 -8.35
CA ALA A 390 -6.98 19.41 -6.92
C ALA A 390 -5.95 18.47 -6.29
N ALA A 391 -5.30 17.65 -7.11
CA ALA A 391 -4.15 16.85 -6.79
C ALA A 391 -3.13 16.91 -7.94
N ARG A 392 -1.89 16.57 -7.67
CA ARG A 392 -0.84 16.43 -8.69
C ARG A 392 -0.06 15.13 -8.47
N PRO A 393 0.60 14.59 -9.52
CA PRO A 393 1.47 13.44 -9.37
C PRO A 393 2.58 13.70 -8.36
N GLY A 394 2.91 12.69 -7.59
CA GLY A 394 3.99 12.75 -6.60
C GLY A 394 5.38 12.80 -7.22
N PRO A 395 6.42 13.01 -6.41
CA PRO A 395 7.81 13.02 -6.86
C PRO A 395 8.14 11.78 -7.71
N GLY A 396 8.83 12.01 -8.83
CA GLY A 396 9.14 10.96 -9.81
C GLY A 396 7.92 10.40 -10.57
N GLY A 397 6.77 11.08 -10.52
CA GLY A 397 5.53 10.62 -11.15
C GLY A 397 4.80 9.53 -10.36
N ALA A 398 5.26 9.16 -9.16
CA ALA A 398 4.72 8.05 -8.40
C ALA A 398 3.69 8.49 -7.36
N GLY A 399 2.47 7.98 -7.46
CA GLY A 399 1.36 8.31 -6.58
C GLY A 399 0.95 9.79 -6.67
N LEU A 400 0.40 10.31 -5.58
CA LEU A 400 -0.05 11.70 -5.44
C LEU A 400 0.91 12.48 -4.53
N ASP A 401 1.15 13.75 -4.85
CA ASP A 401 2.01 14.61 -4.04
C ASP A 401 1.30 15.04 -2.75
N THR A 402 2.02 14.96 -1.62
CA THR A 402 1.46 15.25 -0.30
C THR A 402 2.43 16.02 0.58
N SER A 403 1.87 16.77 1.53
CA SER A 403 2.61 17.21 2.72
C SER A 403 2.98 16.03 3.63
N SER A 404 3.78 16.29 4.66
CA SER A 404 4.23 15.28 5.62
C SER A 404 3.08 14.55 6.33
N ASP A 405 1.97 15.25 6.61
CA ASP A 405 0.78 14.71 7.26
C ASP A 405 -0.21 14.01 6.29
N GLY A 406 0.18 13.87 5.00
CA GLY A 406 -0.61 13.19 3.99
C GLY A 406 -1.66 14.05 3.29
N ARG A 407 -1.72 15.36 3.54
CA ARG A 407 -2.63 16.27 2.83
C ARG A 407 -2.19 16.41 1.36
N LEU A 408 -3.13 16.30 0.43
CA LEU A 408 -2.84 16.43 -1.00
C LEU A 408 -2.40 17.86 -1.35
N LEU A 409 -1.40 17.95 -2.22
CA LEU A 409 -0.91 19.20 -2.75
C LEU A 409 -1.53 19.46 -4.13
N PRO A 410 -2.20 20.60 -4.32
CA PRO A 410 -2.79 20.96 -5.60
C PRO A 410 -1.73 21.43 -6.58
N ALA A 411 -2.05 21.42 -7.88
CA ALA A 411 -1.16 21.88 -8.93
C ALA A 411 -0.81 23.37 -8.82
N GLY A 412 -1.75 24.21 -8.35
CA GLY A 412 -1.60 25.67 -8.27
C GLY A 412 -0.91 26.21 -7.01
N GLY A 413 -0.36 25.35 -6.14
CA GLY A 413 0.41 25.76 -4.95
C GLY A 413 -0.38 26.46 -3.82
N ARG A 414 -1.67 26.76 -3.99
CA ARG A 414 -2.54 27.31 -2.93
C ARG A 414 -3.00 26.18 -2.00
N PRO A 415 -3.30 26.48 -0.70
CA PRO A 415 -3.89 25.50 0.18
C PRO A 415 -5.15 24.90 -0.47
N GLY A 416 -5.09 23.60 -0.78
CA GLY A 416 -6.21 22.88 -1.37
C GLY A 416 -7.33 22.58 -0.37
N ALA A 417 -8.37 21.94 -0.85
CA ALA A 417 -9.44 21.39 -0.04
C ALA A 417 -8.89 20.48 1.09
N PRO A 418 -9.63 20.27 2.19
CA PRO A 418 -9.25 19.34 3.26
C PRO A 418 -9.32 17.89 2.75
N LEU A 419 -8.29 17.48 2.01
CA LEU A 419 -8.17 16.22 1.29
C LEU A 419 -6.83 15.58 1.59
N TRP A 420 -6.85 14.34 2.08
CA TRP A 420 -5.67 13.55 2.46
C TRP A 420 -5.61 12.23 1.70
N THR A 421 -4.43 11.62 1.72
CA THR A 421 -4.22 10.25 1.26
C THR A 421 -3.17 9.54 2.09
N LEU A 422 -3.12 8.20 1.97
CA LEU A 422 -2.13 7.36 2.63
C LEU A 422 -1.85 6.09 1.81
N GLY A 423 -0.86 5.34 2.25
CA GLY A 423 -0.53 4.05 1.65
C GLY A 423 0.11 4.19 0.27
N ALA A 424 -0.31 3.36 -0.68
CA ALA A 424 0.28 3.27 -2.01
C ALA A 424 0.31 4.61 -2.77
N ALA A 425 -0.70 5.45 -2.56
CA ALA A 425 -0.77 6.77 -3.18
C ALA A 425 0.34 7.73 -2.74
N ARG A 426 1.06 7.47 -1.64
CA ARG A 426 2.19 8.28 -1.16
C ARG A 426 3.57 7.76 -1.57
N ARG A 427 3.64 6.81 -2.50
CA ARG A 427 4.90 6.15 -2.84
C ARG A 427 5.99 7.10 -3.33
N GLY A 428 5.65 8.12 -4.09
CA GLY A 428 6.59 9.17 -4.52
C GLY A 428 7.19 9.99 -3.38
N ASN A 429 6.44 10.20 -2.30
CA ASN A 429 6.89 10.94 -1.12
C ASN A 429 7.70 10.09 -0.14
N LEU A 430 7.36 8.80 0.04
CA LEU A 430 7.86 7.98 1.14
C LEU A 430 8.69 6.78 0.69
N LEU A 431 8.64 6.37 -0.59
CA LEU A 431 9.14 5.12 -1.17
C LEU A 431 8.51 3.87 -0.54
N GLU A 432 8.67 3.67 0.76
CA GLU A 432 8.00 2.62 1.54
C GLU A 432 6.72 3.17 2.18
N SER A 433 5.58 2.78 1.61
CA SER A 433 4.28 3.29 2.05
C SER A 433 3.17 2.23 1.97
N THR A 434 3.49 1.00 1.57
CA THR A 434 2.48 0.00 1.19
C THR A 434 2.29 -1.14 2.19
N ALA A 435 3.22 -1.34 3.12
CA ALA A 435 3.08 -2.39 4.12
C ALA A 435 2.32 -1.89 5.35
N VAL A 436 1.70 -2.82 6.08
CA VAL A 436 0.87 -2.51 7.25
C VAL A 436 1.59 -1.69 8.31
N PRO A 437 2.86 -1.98 8.66
CA PRO A 437 3.59 -1.17 9.64
C PRO A 437 3.67 0.31 9.30
N GLU A 438 3.80 0.65 8.01
CA GLU A 438 3.81 2.05 7.55
C GLU A 438 2.39 2.61 7.46
N ILE A 439 1.43 1.83 6.93
CA ILE A 439 0.04 2.28 6.76
C ILE A 439 -0.61 2.60 8.10
N ARG A 440 -0.39 1.80 9.14
CA ARG A 440 -0.99 2.04 10.46
C ARG A 440 -0.52 3.35 11.11
N CYS A 441 0.77 3.71 10.92
CA CYS A 441 1.31 4.98 11.39
C CYS A 441 0.73 6.14 10.57
N GLN A 442 0.74 6.02 9.24
CA GLN A 442 0.12 7.01 8.36
C GLN A 442 -1.36 7.22 8.69
N ALA A 443 -2.12 6.15 8.96
CA ALA A 443 -3.53 6.24 9.34
C ALA A 443 -3.73 7.03 10.65
N ALA A 444 -2.85 6.84 11.62
CA ALA A 444 -2.89 7.59 12.87
C ALA A 444 -2.60 9.09 12.65
N ASP A 445 -1.58 9.41 11.85
CA ASP A 445 -1.18 10.79 11.54
C ASP A 445 -2.25 11.52 10.72
N VAL A 446 -2.77 10.87 9.67
CA VAL A 446 -3.86 11.40 8.84
C VAL A 446 -5.12 11.62 9.67
N ALA A 447 -5.52 10.67 10.51
CA ALA A 447 -6.68 10.84 11.39
C ALA A 447 -6.50 12.05 12.33
N ALA A 448 -5.30 12.21 12.89
CA ALA A 448 -4.98 13.37 13.73
C ALA A 448 -5.08 14.69 12.95
N ALA A 449 -4.57 14.74 11.72
CA ALA A 449 -4.61 15.93 10.87
C ALA A 449 -6.05 16.29 10.45
N VAL A 450 -6.82 15.29 10.02
CA VAL A 450 -8.24 15.45 9.66
C VAL A 450 -9.04 16.00 10.84
N LEU A 451 -8.94 15.39 12.01
CA LEU A 451 -9.70 15.84 13.19
C LEU A 451 -9.31 17.26 13.64
N ARG A 452 -8.07 17.69 13.41
CA ARG A 452 -7.66 19.10 13.66
C ARG A 452 -8.27 20.10 12.67
N SER A 453 -8.59 19.66 11.46
CA SER A 453 -9.12 20.52 10.38
C SER A 453 -10.63 20.72 10.43
N LEU A 454 -11.36 19.94 11.24
CA LEU A 454 -12.82 20.01 11.30
C LEU A 454 -13.32 21.36 11.87
N PRO A 455 -14.41 21.92 11.34
CA PRO A 455 -15.01 23.13 11.85
C PRO A 455 -15.55 22.93 13.29
N GLY A 456 -15.61 24.02 14.07
CA GLY A 456 -16.14 24.00 15.46
C GLY A 456 -15.11 23.73 16.54
N ARG A 457 -13.81 23.67 16.22
CA ARG A 457 -12.74 23.78 17.22
C ARG A 457 -12.33 25.24 17.39
N GLU A 458 -12.51 25.78 18.56
CA GLU A 458 -11.71 26.94 18.99
C GLU A 458 -10.24 26.58 18.77
N ARG A 459 -9.54 27.35 17.96
CA ARG A 459 -8.08 27.27 17.89
C ARG A 459 -7.60 27.46 19.33
N PRO A 460 -6.77 26.57 19.90
CA PRO A 460 -6.13 26.89 21.16
C PRO A 460 -5.44 28.23 20.96
N VAL A 461 -5.85 29.24 21.75
CA VAL A 461 -5.17 30.51 21.79
C VAL A 461 -3.72 30.21 22.08
N PRO A 462 -2.76 30.66 21.27
CA PRO A 462 -1.36 30.46 21.58
C PRO A 462 -1.11 31.04 22.95
N THR A 463 -0.74 30.22 23.92
CA THR A 463 -0.33 30.71 25.24
C THR A 463 0.79 31.69 24.99
N PRO A 464 0.68 32.98 25.42
CA PRO A 464 1.76 33.92 25.20
C PRO A 464 3.02 33.31 25.84
N ARG A 465 4.09 33.21 25.08
CA ARG A 465 5.41 32.88 25.61
C ARG A 465 5.67 33.87 26.73
N ARG A 466 5.74 33.40 27.98
CA ARG A 466 6.26 34.20 29.06
C ARG A 466 7.63 34.67 28.64
N SER A 467 7.76 35.96 28.37
CA SER A 467 9.04 36.61 28.19
C SER A 467 9.84 36.35 29.47
N ALA A 468 11.01 35.75 29.32
CA ALA A 468 12.01 35.75 30.36
C ALA A 468 12.46 37.17 30.56
N VAL A 469 11.85 37.83 31.55
CA VAL A 469 12.29 39.14 32.03
C VAL A 469 13.06 38.90 33.31
N ASP A 470 14.34 39.16 33.21
CA ASP A 470 15.28 39.63 34.23
C ASP A 470 15.12 39.10 35.69
N HIS A 471 16.02 38.24 36.06
CA HIS A 471 16.64 38.32 37.39
C HIS A 471 18.11 38.72 37.24
N ALA A 472 18.32 40.05 37.19
CA ALA A 472 19.60 40.64 37.55
C ALA A 472 19.82 40.39 39.06
N ILE A 473 20.77 39.54 39.39
CA ILE A 473 21.32 39.42 40.74
C ILE A 473 22.50 40.36 40.83
N ALA A 474 22.37 41.39 41.67
CA ALA A 474 23.46 42.30 42.02
C ALA A 474 24.56 41.57 42.78
N PRO A 475 25.82 42.03 42.70
CA PRO A 475 26.95 41.43 43.38
C PRO A 475 27.07 41.93 44.83
N GLY A 476 27.05 41.05 45.80
CA GLY A 476 27.42 41.31 47.19
C GLY A 476 28.85 40.95 47.40
N ALA A 477 29.66 41.93 47.83
CA ALA A 477 31.04 41.77 48.30
C ALA A 477 31.08 41.49 49.82
N PRO A 478 32.21 41.44 50.51
CA PRO A 478 32.95 40.23 50.90
C PRO A 478 32.99 40.05 52.43
N ARG A 479 33.24 38.83 52.90
CA ARG A 479 34.19 38.56 54.00
C ARG A 479 34.61 37.07 54.01
#